data_2914af39d0a5a10bae7180aa1e48c8cf
#
_entry.id   2914af39d0a5a10bae7180aa1e48c8cf
#
_cell.length_a   1.000
_cell.length_b   1.000
_cell.length_c   1.000
_cell.angle_alpha   90.00
_cell.angle_beta   90.00
_cell.angle_gamma   90.00
#
_symmetry.space_group_name_H-M   'P 1'
#
loop_
_entity.id
_entity.type
_entity.pdbx_description
1 polymer ?
#
loop_
_entity_poly.entity_id
_entity_poly.type
_entity_poly.pdbx_seq_one_letter_code
_entity_poly.pdbx_strand_id
1 'polypeptide(L)'
;MNIIICGAGKVGFSISKQLSAQGHSVTVIDQSSDDIKKINETQDVKGIVGRATFPSVLENAGAANTDMIIAVTRNDETNMIICQLAHSLFNINKKIARIRSQEFLEGKWSKLYNKSNLPIDVIISPEVEVAKSLFRKLEAPGTLDNVPFANGKIKVLEIAVEKNCPIINLSLKNLTEKFPDFKANIVGTVREGKFIFLKKTDQILEGDKAYVVVSADQITQILKAFGHEEKTAKKILIVGGGNIGLNLAKFLEKNFEGARVKIIEKNKDRAESVSYTHLRAHETDSY
;
A
#
# COMPACT_ATOMS: atom_id res chain seq x y z
N MET A 1 -22.79 5.82 -0.95
CA MET A 1 -22.09 7.03 -1.43
C MET A 1 -22.08 7.04 -2.94
N ASN A 2 -22.15 8.22 -3.54
CA ASN A 2 -21.98 8.40 -4.99
C ASN A 2 -20.51 8.75 -5.28
N ILE A 3 -19.82 7.94 -6.07
CA ILE A 3 -18.38 8.05 -6.29
C ILE A 3 -18.08 8.13 -7.79
N ILE A 4 -17.29 9.12 -8.19
CA ILE A 4 -16.76 9.21 -9.56
C ILE A 4 -15.29 8.78 -9.54
N ILE A 5 -14.91 7.86 -10.43
CA ILE A 5 -13.53 7.43 -10.64
C ILE A 5 -13.09 7.88 -12.03
N CYS A 6 -12.02 8.65 -12.10
CA CYS A 6 -11.45 9.14 -13.36
C CYS A 6 -10.19 8.35 -13.68
N GLY A 7 -10.30 7.48 -14.70
CA GLY A 7 -9.30 6.51 -15.13
C GLY A 7 -9.77 5.07 -14.96
N ALA A 8 -9.92 4.34 -16.07
CA ALA A 8 -10.35 2.94 -16.13
C ALA A 8 -9.19 1.93 -16.24
N GLY A 9 -7.94 2.39 -16.10
CA GLY A 9 -6.77 1.52 -16.10
C GLY A 9 -6.77 0.54 -14.91
N LYS A 10 -5.70 -0.25 -14.74
CA LYS A 10 -5.61 -1.30 -13.68
C LYS A 10 -6.01 -0.83 -12.29
N VAL A 11 -5.62 0.38 -11.89
CA VAL A 11 -5.93 0.95 -10.56
C VAL A 11 -7.41 1.30 -10.46
N GLY A 12 -7.95 2.07 -11.42
CA GLY A 12 -9.36 2.47 -11.43
C GLY A 12 -10.30 1.27 -11.53
N PHE A 13 -9.95 0.28 -12.38
CA PHE A 13 -10.68 -0.98 -12.49
C PHE A 13 -10.76 -1.75 -11.16
N SER A 14 -9.65 -1.82 -10.42
CA SER A 14 -9.63 -2.51 -9.12
C SER A 14 -10.43 -1.76 -8.05
N ILE A 15 -10.30 -0.43 -8.00
CA ILE A 15 -11.01 0.42 -7.05
C ILE A 15 -12.52 0.37 -7.33
N SER A 16 -12.95 0.49 -8.60
CA SER A 16 -14.37 0.46 -8.98
C SER A 16 -15.03 -0.87 -8.59
N LYS A 17 -14.33 -1.98 -8.85
CA LYS A 17 -14.79 -3.32 -8.47
C LYS A 17 -14.99 -3.46 -6.96
N GLN A 18 -14.06 -2.95 -6.18
CA GLN A 18 -14.12 -3.05 -4.72
C GLN A 18 -15.22 -2.17 -4.13
N LEU A 19 -15.34 -0.92 -4.60
CA LEU A 19 -16.35 0.02 -4.09
C LEU A 19 -17.79 -0.38 -4.50
N SER A 20 -17.98 -0.87 -5.72
CA SER A 20 -19.25 -1.41 -6.17
C SER A 20 -19.66 -2.63 -5.32
N ALA A 21 -18.73 -3.55 -5.05
CA ALA A 21 -19.00 -4.70 -4.18
C ALA A 21 -19.35 -4.32 -2.73
N GLN A 22 -18.97 -3.12 -2.29
CA GLN A 22 -19.35 -2.55 -0.99
C GLN A 22 -20.68 -1.80 -1.01
N GLY A 23 -21.43 -1.83 -2.11
CA GLY A 23 -22.74 -1.21 -2.26
C GLY A 23 -22.70 0.30 -2.53
N HIS A 24 -21.59 0.84 -3.03
CA HIS A 24 -21.51 2.23 -3.46
C HIS A 24 -21.96 2.39 -4.91
N SER A 25 -22.61 3.53 -5.22
CA SER A 25 -22.93 3.93 -6.59
C SER A 25 -21.65 4.50 -7.24
N VAL A 26 -21.12 3.79 -8.22
CA VAL A 26 -19.84 4.13 -8.85
C VAL A 26 -20.03 4.50 -10.31
N THR A 27 -19.49 5.65 -10.72
CA THR A 27 -19.36 6.05 -12.12
C THR A 27 -17.88 6.09 -12.49
N VAL A 28 -17.49 5.48 -13.60
CA VAL A 28 -16.11 5.46 -14.10
C VAL A 28 -16.01 6.24 -15.39
N ILE A 29 -15.05 7.16 -15.50
CA ILE A 29 -14.79 7.96 -16.69
C ILE A 29 -13.41 7.61 -17.25
N ASP A 30 -13.32 7.27 -18.53
CA ASP A 30 -12.05 7.13 -19.26
C ASP A 30 -12.22 7.47 -20.73
N GLN A 31 -11.11 7.83 -21.38
CA GLN A 31 -11.08 8.10 -22.83
C GLN A 31 -11.12 6.81 -23.66
N SER A 32 -10.67 5.69 -23.07
CA SER A 32 -10.64 4.36 -23.69
C SER A 32 -12.02 3.74 -23.69
N SER A 33 -12.62 3.63 -24.87
CA SER A 33 -13.90 2.93 -25.05
C SER A 33 -13.81 1.45 -24.65
N ASP A 34 -12.66 0.81 -24.90
CA ASP A 34 -12.44 -0.61 -24.61
C ASP A 34 -12.37 -0.86 -23.10
N ASP A 35 -11.66 0.00 -22.35
CA ASP A 35 -11.58 -0.09 -20.91
C ASP A 35 -12.96 0.14 -20.26
N ILE A 36 -13.73 1.12 -20.76
CA ILE A 36 -15.09 1.39 -20.29
C ILE A 36 -16.02 0.23 -20.60
N LYS A 37 -15.96 -0.33 -21.81
CA LYS A 37 -16.74 -1.52 -22.20
C LYS A 37 -16.47 -2.69 -21.25
N LYS A 38 -15.19 -2.97 -21.01
CA LYS A 38 -14.77 -4.02 -20.07
C LYS A 38 -15.33 -3.81 -18.66
N ILE A 39 -15.32 -2.59 -18.17
CA ILE A 39 -15.88 -2.24 -16.85
C ILE A 39 -17.39 -2.52 -16.82
N ASN A 40 -18.13 -2.01 -17.80
CA ASN A 40 -19.59 -2.21 -17.88
C ASN A 40 -20.01 -3.68 -17.98
N GLU A 41 -19.17 -4.51 -18.64
CA GLU A 41 -19.45 -5.95 -18.80
C GLU A 41 -19.12 -6.78 -17.55
N THR A 42 -18.21 -6.29 -16.68
CA THR A 42 -17.66 -7.09 -15.58
C THR A 42 -17.98 -6.58 -14.18
N GLN A 43 -18.56 -5.39 -14.07
CA GLN A 43 -18.84 -4.72 -12.79
C GLN A 43 -20.19 -4.03 -12.81
N ASP A 44 -20.82 -3.91 -11.64
CA ASP A 44 -22.05 -3.12 -11.46
C ASP A 44 -21.69 -1.65 -11.24
N VAL A 45 -21.29 -0.97 -12.32
CA VAL A 45 -20.88 0.45 -12.32
C VAL A 45 -21.34 1.12 -13.62
N LYS A 46 -21.47 2.44 -13.60
CA LYS A 46 -21.76 3.25 -14.79
C LYS A 46 -20.46 3.69 -15.46
N GLY A 47 -20.15 3.20 -16.65
CA GLY A 47 -19.01 3.65 -17.45
C GLY A 47 -19.37 4.79 -18.41
N ILE A 48 -18.54 5.81 -18.48
CA ILE A 48 -18.67 6.95 -19.39
C ILE A 48 -17.37 7.14 -20.17
N VAL A 49 -17.48 7.11 -21.50
CA VAL A 49 -16.34 7.41 -22.38
C VAL A 49 -16.20 8.93 -22.49
N GLY A 50 -15.05 9.46 -22.07
CA GLY A 50 -14.79 10.91 -22.13
C GLY A 50 -13.53 11.33 -21.39
N ARG A 51 -13.20 12.61 -21.54
CA ARG A 51 -12.08 13.24 -20.84
C ARG A 51 -12.58 13.87 -19.54
N ALA A 52 -12.19 13.34 -18.40
CA ALA A 52 -12.63 13.84 -17.08
C ALA A 52 -12.11 15.28 -16.76
N THR A 53 -11.23 15.84 -17.59
CA THR A 53 -10.83 17.25 -17.52
C THR A 53 -11.83 18.20 -18.21
N PHE A 54 -12.88 17.68 -18.83
CA PHE A 54 -13.95 18.50 -19.41
C PHE A 54 -15.13 18.61 -18.43
N PRO A 55 -15.53 19.83 -18.03
CA PRO A 55 -16.62 20.01 -17.06
C PRO A 55 -17.92 19.33 -17.47
N SER A 56 -18.28 19.36 -18.76
CA SER A 56 -19.48 18.70 -19.28
C SER A 56 -19.46 17.17 -19.09
N VAL A 57 -18.29 16.54 -19.16
CA VAL A 57 -18.16 15.10 -18.91
C VAL A 57 -18.36 14.79 -17.44
N LEU A 58 -17.82 15.62 -16.53
CA LEU A 58 -18.04 15.48 -15.08
C LEU A 58 -19.51 15.71 -14.73
N GLU A 59 -20.16 16.70 -15.33
CA GLU A 59 -21.57 16.98 -15.14
C GLU A 59 -22.44 15.79 -15.57
N ASN A 60 -22.20 15.23 -16.78
CA ASN A 60 -22.88 14.04 -17.29
C ASN A 60 -22.65 12.78 -16.41
N ALA A 61 -21.52 12.75 -15.70
CA ALA A 61 -21.21 11.72 -14.73
C ALA A 61 -21.95 11.89 -13.39
N GLY A 62 -22.66 12.99 -13.20
CA GLY A 62 -23.40 13.28 -11.98
C GLY A 62 -22.56 13.98 -10.90
N ALA A 63 -21.55 14.76 -11.28
CA ALA A 63 -20.64 15.41 -10.35
C ALA A 63 -21.34 16.30 -9.31
N ALA A 64 -22.48 16.92 -9.67
CA ALA A 64 -23.25 17.76 -8.75
C ALA A 64 -23.80 17.01 -7.52
N ASN A 65 -24.01 15.68 -7.63
CA ASN A 65 -24.53 14.83 -6.55
C ASN A 65 -23.48 13.79 -6.07
N THR A 66 -22.20 14.07 -6.28
CA THR A 66 -21.10 13.16 -5.98
C THR A 66 -20.49 13.48 -4.62
N ASP A 67 -20.33 12.47 -3.77
CA ASP A 67 -19.71 12.58 -2.45
C ASP A 67 -18.18 12.61 -2.55
N MET A 68 -17.63 11.82 -3.49
CA MET A 68 -16.19 11.60 -3.62
C MET A 68 -15.76 11.46 -5.09
N ILE A 69 -14.65 12.08 -5.44
CA ILE A 69 -13.98 11.88 -6.72
C ILE A 69 -12.59 11.28 -6.52
N ILE A 70 -12.25 10.28 -7.36
CA ILE A 70 -10.98 9.56 -7.31
C ILE A 70 -10.31 9.69 -8.69
N ALA A 71 -9.29 10.54 -8.79
CA ALA A 71 -8.54 10.78 -10.01
C ALA A 71 -7.30 9.86 -10.07
N VAL A 72 -7.34 8.84 -10.92
CA VAL A 72 -6.30 7.78 -11.04
C VAL A 72 -5.88 7.54 -12.49
N THR A 73 -5.89 8.59 -13.29
CA THR A 73 -5.41 8.55 -14.67
C THR A 73 -3.89 8.31 -14.73
N ARG A 74 -3.33 8.25 -15.93
CA ARG A 74 -1.88 8.05 -16.12
C ARG A 74 -1.04 9.28 -15.80
N ASN A 75 -1.61 10.49 -15.81
CA ASN A 75 -0.88 11.74 -15.65
C ASN A 75 -1.24 12.44 -14.35
N ASP A 76 -0.24 12.84 -13.60
CA ASP A 76 -0.39 13.48 -12.30
C ASP A 76 -1.09 14.83 -12.45
N GLU A 77 -0.69 15.63 -13.46
CA GLU A 77 -1.29 16.93 -13.77
C GLU A 77 -2.77 16.81 -14.14
N THR A 78 -3.12 15.79 -14.91
CA THR A 78 -4.53 15.48 -15.22
C THR A 78 -5.33 15.19 -13.95
N ASN A 79 -4.76 14.40 -13.02
CA ASN A 79 -5.41 14.08 -11.75
C ASN A 79 -5.58 15.33 -10.87
N MET A 80 -4.60 16.23 -10.86
CA MET A 80 -4.68 17.51 -10.16
C MET A 80 -5.80 18.41 -10.73
N ILE A 81 -5.86 18.54 -12.05
CA ILE A 81 -6.90 19.34 -12.71
C ILE A 81 -8.29 18.78 -12.46
N ILE A 82 -8.47 17.47 -12.50
CA ILE A 82 -9.76 16.84 -12.19
C ILE A 82 -10.22 17.19 -10.78
N CYS A 83 -9.34 17.13 -9.79
CA CYS A 83 -9.66 17.50 -8.41
C CYS A 83 -9.96 18.99 -8.27
N GLN A 84 -9.26 19.85 -9.01
CA GLN A 84 -9.53 21.28 -9.04
C GLN A 84 -10.93 21.59 -9.61
N LEU A 85 -11.28 20.97 -10.74
CA LEU A 85 -12.61 21.13 -11.34
C LEU A 85 -13.72 20.61 -10.42
N ALA A 86 -13.49 19.45 -9.81
CA ALA A 86 -14.41 18.85 -8.85
C ALA A 86 -14.70 19.77 -7.65
N HIS A 87 -13.68 20.50 -7.19
CA HIS A 87 -13.82 21.47 -6.12
C HIS A 87 -14.55 22.74 -6.59
N SER A 88 -14.02 23.35 -7.66
CA SER A 88 -14.43 24.72 -8.05
C SER A 88 -15.78 24.78 -8.72
N LEU A 89 -16.20 23.73 -9.45
CA LEU A 89 -17.44 23.73 -10.21
C LEU A 89 -18.55 22.92 -9.56
N PHE A 90 -18.19 21.86 -8.83
CA PHE A 90 -19.18 20.89 -8.31
C PHE A 90 -19.16 20.79 -6.78
N ASN A 91 -18.24 21.48 -6.11
CA ASN A 91 -18.09 21.48 -4.64
C ASN A 91 -18.04 20.08 -4.03
N ILE A 92 -17.40 19.11 -4.71
CA ILE A 92 -17.26 17.73 -4.20
C ILE A 92 -16.43 17.72 -2.92
N ASN A 93 -16.98 17.13 -1.86
CA ASN A 93 -16.38 17.17 -0.54
C ASN A 93 -15.03 16.44 -0.46
N LYS A 94 -14.94 15.21 -1.00
CA LYS A 94 -13.75 14.36 -0.91
C LYS A 94 -13.09 14.19 -2.27
N LYS A 95 -11.85 14.62 -2.38
CA LYS A 95 -11.06 14.54 -3.62
C LYS A 95 -9.79 13.76 -3.36
N ILE A 96 -9.62 12.66 -4.10
CA ILE A 96 -8.47 11.75 -4.00
C ILE A 96 -7.75 11.79 -5.34
N ALA A 97 -6.44 12.01 -5.33
CA ALA A 97 -5.62 12.00 -6.52
C ALA A 97 -4.45 11.04 -6.41
N ARG A 98 -4.19 10.34 -7.51
CA ARG A 98 -2.94 9.60 -7.68
C ARG A 98 -1.85 10.56 -8.15
N ILE A 99 -0.77 10.68 -7.37
CA ILE A 99 0.42 11.45 -7.69
C ILE A 99 1.63 10.52 -7.57
N ARG A 100 2.38 10.35 -8.65
CA ARG A 100 3.51 9.43 -8.73
C ARG A 100 4.86 10.12 -8.65
N SER A 101 4.94 11.34 -9.18
CA SER A 101 6.18 12.11 -9.16
C SER A 101 6.51 12.54 -7.74
N GLN A 102 7.68 12.12 -7.27
CA GLN A 102 8.16 12.52 -5.95
C GLN A 102 8.43 14.02 -5.86
N GLU A 103 8.73 14.67 -6.98
CA GLU A 103 8.93 16.11 -7.04
C GLU A 103 7.71 16.89 -6.52
N PHE A 104 6.48 16.42 -6.84
CA PHE A 104 5.26 17.02 -6.31
C PHE A 104 4.98 16.70 -4.84
N LEU A 105 5.62 15.66 -4.27
CA LEU A 105 5.33 15.16 -2.92
C LEU A 105 6.36 15.62 -1.87
N GLU A 106 7.52 16.14 -2.31
CA GLU A 106 8.61 16.52 -1.41
C GLU A 106 8.33 17.83 -0.66
N GLY A 107 8.66 17.80 0.62
CA GLY A 107 8.59 18.78 1.70
C GLY A 107 8.11 20.20 1.38
N LYS A 108 8.87 20.98 0.62
CA LYS A 108 8.54 22.37 0.32
C LYS A 108 7.35 22.55 -0.63
N TRP A 109 7.11 21.56 -1.50
CA TRP A 109 6.01 21.59 -2.48
C TRP A 109 4.70 21.01 -1.92
N SER A 110 4.73 20.28 -0.81
CA SER A 110 3.53 19.75 -0.15
C SER A 110 2.51 20.83 0.26
N LYS A 111 2.97 22.08 0.43
CA LYS A 111 2.11 23.24 0.67
C LYS A 111 1.16 23.55 -0.49
N LEU A 112 1.39 22.98 -1.67
CA LEU A 112 0.49 23.08 -2.81
C LEU A 112 -0.88 22.45 -2.50
N TYR A 113 -0.90 21.36 -1.73
CA TYR A 113 -2.11 20.57 -1.48
C TYR A 113 -2.88 21.11 -0.28
N ASN A 114 -3.72 22.07 -0.53
CA ASN A 114 -4.65 22.63 0.45
C ASN A 114 -5.88 23.20 -0.27
N LYS A 115 -6.91 23.52 0.49
CA LYS A 115 -8.20 24.02 -0.07
C LYS A 115 -8.08 25.32 -0.87
N SER A 116 -7.10 26.15 -0.58
CA SER A 116 -6.92 27.46 -1.23
C SER A 116 -6.10 27.37 -2.51
N ASN A 117 -5.21 26.38 -2.66
CA ASN A 117 -4.35 26.22 -3.82
C ASN A 117 -4.83 25.07 -4.71
N LEU A 118 -4.50 23.84 -4.33
CA LEU A 118 -4.90 22.63 -5.05
C LEU A 118 -5.65 21.69 -4.10
N PRO A 119 -6.97 21.64 -4.18
CA PRO A 119 -7.83 21.02 -3.18
C PRO A 119 -7.87 19.50 -3.33
N ILE A 120 -6.78 18.82 -2.98
CA ILE A 120 -6.68 17.37 -2.90
C ILE A 120 -6.67 16.98 -1.43
N ASP A 121 -7.66 16.20 -1.00
CA ASP A 121 -7.78 15.80 0.40
C ASP A 121 -6.93 14.58 0.73
N VAL A 122 -6.72 13.70 -0.25
CA VAL A 122 -5.88 12.50 -0.10
C VAL A 122 -5.06 12.28 -1.37
N ILE A 123 -3.77 12.14 -1.18
CA ILE A 123 -2.85 11.75 -2.24
C ILE A 123 -2.54 10.27 -2.09
N ILE A 124 -2.66 9.51 -3.17
CA ILE A 124 -2.24 8.12 -3.24
C ILE A 124 -1.06 7.98 -4.20
N SER A 125 -0.04 7.28 -3.75
CA SER A 125 1.10 6.87 -4.57
C SER A 125 1.28 5.37 -4.41
N PRO A 126 0.64 4.55 -5.27
CA PRO A 126 0.72 3.10 -5.18
C PRO A 126 2.16 2.58 -5.13
N GLU A 127 3.05 3.24 -5.85
CA GLU A 127 4.47 2.90 -5.92
C GLU A 127 5.16 3.07 -4.56
N VAL A 128 4.82 4.10 -3.82
CA VAL A 128 5.33 4.35 -2.46
C VAL A 128 4.75 3.33 -1.49
N GLU A 129 3.46 3.04 -1.58
CA GLU A 129 2.81 2.07 -0.68
C GLU A 129 3.33 0.63 -0.90
N VAL A 130 3.58 0.23 -2.16
CA VAL A 130 4.23 -1.05 -2.46
C VAL A 130 5.66 -1.08 -1.89
N ALA A 131 6.44 0.00 -2.07
CA ALA A 131 7.78 0.08 -1.51
C ALA A 131 7.78 0.00 0.03
N LYS A 132 6.84 0.67 0.70
CA LYS A 132 6.64 0.55 2.16
C LYS A 132 6.28 -0.89 2.58
N SER A 133 5.40 -1.55 1.84
CA SER A 133 5.03 -2.94 2.12
C SER A 133 6.22 -3.89 1.99
N LEU A 134 7.03 -3.74 0.93
CA LEU A 134 8.27 -4.49 0.76
C LEU A 134 9.28 -4.21 1.88
N PHE A 135 9.44 -2.93 2.25
CA PHE A 135 10.31 -2.53 3.36
C PHE A 135 9.90 -3.22 4.67
N ARG A 136 8.60 -3.21 5.00
CA ARG A 136 8.08 -3.87 6.21
C ARG A 136 8.39 -5.37 6.25
N LYS A 137 8.30 -6.06 5.10
CA LYS A 137 8.68 -7.49 5.01
C LYS A 137 10.17 -7.72 5.24
N LEU A 138 11.03 -6.81 4.78
CA LEU A 138 12.47 -6.89 5.02
C LEU A 138 12.84 -6.55 6.47
N GLU A 139 12.07 -5.69 7.12
CA GLU A 139 12.26 -5.30 8.52
C GLU A 139 11.93 -6.45 9.49
N ALA A 140 10.95 -7.27 9.18
CA ALA A 140 10.51 -8.39 9.99
C ALA A 140 10.44 -9.69 9.15
N PRO A 141 11.61 -10.28 8.80
CA PRO A 141 11.64 -11.53 8.06
C PRO A 141 10.97 -12.64 8.87
N GLY A 142 10.24 -13.53 8.20
CA GLY A 142 9.38 -14.53 8.85
C GLY A 142 7.93 -14.07 9.07
N THR A 143 7.59 -12.78 8.79
CA THR A 143 6.19 -12.35 8.78
C THR A 143 5.60 -12.35 7.37
N LEU A 144 4.31 -12.67 7.26
CA LEU A 144 3.55 -12.48 6.03
C LEU A 144 3.23 -11.01 5.80
N ASP A 145 2.86 -10.29 6.87
CA ASP A 145 2.71 -8.84 6.89
C ASP A 145 3.04 -8.26 8.27
N ASN A 146 3.28 -6.96 8.32
CA ASN A 146 3.69 -6.21 9.48
C ASN A 146 3.10 -4.80 9.38
N VAL A 147 2.08 -4.52 10.18
CA VAL A 147 1.36 -3.25 10.16
C VAL A 147 1.71 -2.42 11.39
N PRO A 148 2.30 -1.23 11.24
CA PRO A 148 2.64 -0.37 12.37
C PRO A 148 1.43 0.39 12.89
N PHE A 149 1.34 0.52 14.23
CA PHE A 149 0.39 1.34 14.97
C PHE A 149 1.13 2.26 15.95
N ALA A 150 0.43 3.28 16.48
CA ALA A 150 0.97 4.21 17.48
C ALA A 150 2.36 4.76 17.08
N ASN A 151 2.49 5.28 15.86
CA ASN A 151 3.75 5.79 15.30
C ASN A 151 4.89 4.75 15.29
N GLY A 152 4.55 3.48 15.04
CA GLY A 152 5.51 2.37 14.94
C GLY A 152 5.91 1.73 16.27
N LYS A 153 5.43 2.23 17.41
CA LYS A 153 5.72 1.64 18.74
C LYS A 153 5.10 0.25 18.92
N ILE A 154 3.94 0.03 18.32
CA ILE A 154 3.22 -1.24 18.33
C ILE A 154 3.11 -1.73 16.89
N LYS A 155 3.22 -3.04 16.68
CA LYS A 155 3.01 -3.68 15.39
C LYS A 155 2.02 -4.82 15.49
N VAL A 156 1.24 -5.00 14.44
CA VAL A 156 0.43 -6.21 14.24
C VAL A 156 1.15 -7.05 13.19
N LEU A 157 1.60 -8.21 13.60
CA LEU A 157 2.28 -9.17 12.75
C LEU A 157 1.29 -10.22 12.26
N GLU A 158 1.31 -10.54 10.98
CA GLU A 158 0.70 -11.73 10.42
C GLU A 158 1.81 -12.78 10.25
N ILE A 159 1.73 -13.89 10.99
CA ILE A 159 2.76 -14.93 11.01
C ILE A 159 2.16 -16.26 10.57
N ALA A 160 2.77 -16.91 9.59
CA ALA A 160 2.39 -18.26 9.21
C ALA A 160 2.80 -19.27 10.29
N VAL A 161 1.88 -20.15 10.66
CA VAL A 161 2.16 -21.22 11.62
C VAL A 161 2.55 -22.46 10.83
N GLU A 162 3.85 -22.70 10.73
CA GLU A 162 4.42 -23.84 10.04
C GLU A 162 4.52 -25.06 10.96
N LYS A 163 4.73 -26.25 10.39
CA LYS A 163 4.84 -27.51 11.12
C LYS A 163 5.88 -27.49 12.25
N ASN A 164 6.96 -26.73 12.07
CA ASN A 164 8.06 -26.61 13.04
C ASN A 164 7.84 -25.53 14.10
N CYS A 165 6.66 -24.90 14.15
CA CYS A 165 6.38 -23.82 15.07
C CYS A 165 6.40 -24.32 16.53
N PRO A 166 7.28 -23.80 17.42
CA PRO A 166 7.42 -24.28 18.80
C PRO A 166 6.17 -24.12 19.66
N ILE A 167 5.26 -23.21 19.28
CA ILE A 167 4.03 -22.93 20.03
C ILE A 167 2.80 -23.64 19.47
N ILE A 168 2.97 -24.51 18.47
CA ILE A 168 1.87 -25.28 17.89
C ILE A 168 1.24 -26.19 18.96
N ASN A 169 -0.07 -26.34 18.92
CA ASN A 169 -0.86 -27.15 19.85
C ASN A 169 -0.76 -26.74 21.33
N LEU A 170 -0.16 -25.58 21.64
CA LEU A 170 -0.21 -24.99 22.97
C LEU A 170 -1.44 -24.11 23.11
N SER A 171 -2.13 -24.21 24.25
CA SER A 171 -3.15 -23.20 24.57
C SER A 171 -2.51 -21.85 24.86
N LEU A 172 -3.21 -20.76 24.56
CA LEU A 172 -2.69 -19.41 24.83
C LEU A 172 -2.35 -19.21 26.33
N LYS A 173 -3.04 -19.91 27.25
CA LYS A 173 -2.72 -19.91 28.67
C LYS A 173 -1.35 -20.52 28.93
N ASN A 174 -1.06 -21.68 28.35
CA ASN A 174 0.20 -22.41 28.57
C ASN A 174 1.39 -21.75 27.82
N LEU A 175 1.07 -20.91 26.80
CA LEU A 175 2.07 -20.15 26.09
C LEU A 175 2.85 -19.21 27.03
N THR A 176 2.16 -18.47 27.87
CA THR A 176 2.77 -17.53 28.82
C THR A 176 3.60 -18.22 29.89
N GLU A 177 3.21 -19.44 30.27
CA GLU A 177 3.97 -20.26 31.23
C GLU A 177 5.25 -20.84 30.61
N LYS A 178 5.16 -21.31 29.35
CA LYS A 178 6.30 -21.91 28.65
C LYS A 178 7.30 -20.88 28.09
N PHE A 179 6.79 -19.68 27.75
CA PHE A 179 7.57 -18.57 27.23
C PHE A 179 7.33 -17.30 28.08
N PRO A 180 7.98 -17.19 29.27
CA PRO A 180 7.76 -16.06 30.18
C PRO A 180 8.05 -14.68 29.56
N ASP A 181 8.97 -14.67 28.60
CA ASP A 181 9.35 -13.45 27.86
C ASP A 181 8.45 -13.16 26.66
N PHE A 182 7.38 -13.93 26.46
CA PHE A 182 6.42 -13.71 25.39
C PHE A 182 5.53 -12.51 25.72
N LYS A 183 6.03 -11.30 25.45
CA LYS A 183 5.33 -10.03 25.67
C LYS A 183 4.54 -9.61 24.44
N ALA A 184 3.59 -10.43 24.03
CA ALA A 184 2.72 -10.17 22.91
C ALA A 184 1.31 -10.68 23.17
N ASN A 185 0.35 -10.17 22.41
CA ASN A 185 -1.03 -10.60 22.46
C ASN A 185 -1.43 -11.22 21.14
N ILE A 186 -1.80 -12.49 21.14
CA ILE A 186 -2.35 -13.17 19.96
C ILE A 186 -3.84 -12.90 19.92
N VAL A 187 -4.27 -12.08 18.97
CA VAL A 187 -5.65 -11.62 18.84
C VAL A 187 -6.55 -12.68 18.22
N GLY A 188 -6.00 -13.41 17.24
CA GLY A 188 -6.76 -14.42 16.51
C GLY A 188 -5.91 -15.07 15.44
N THR A 189 -6.54 -15.96 14.69
CA THR A 189 -5.95 -16.62 13.53
C THR A 189 -6.89 -16.56 12.33
N VAL A 190 -6.33 -16.65 11.11
CA VAL A 190 -7.08 -17.04 9.93
C VAL A 190 -6.84 -18.52 9.69
N ARG A 191 -7.88 -19.31 9.79
CA ARG A 191 -7.94 -20.75 9.53
C ARG A 191 -8.95 -21.03 8.44
N GLU A 192 -8.56 -21.72 7.38
CA GLU A 192 -9.43 -22.03 6.24
C GLU A 192 -10.16 -20.79 5.66
N GLY A 193 -9.43 -19.66 5.60
CA GLY A 193 -9.95 -18.39 5.08
C GLY A 193 -10.91 -17.64 6.01
N LYS A 194 -11.18 -18.12 7.23
CA LYS A 194 -12.02 -17.47 8.22
C LYS A 194 -11.20 -16.94 9.38
N PHE A 195 -11.47 -15.69 9.79
CA PHE A 195 -10.85 -15.12 10.98
C PHE A 195 -11.54 -15.65 12.26
N ILE A 196 -10.75 -16.13 13.20
CA ILE A 196 -11.18 -16.70 14.48
C ILE A 196 -10.51 -15.92 15.61
N PHE A 197 -11.31 -15.31 16.48
CA PHE A 197 -10.81 -14.74 17.72
C PHE A 197 -10.46 -15.86 18.70
N LEU A 198 -9.22 -15.87 19.18
CA LEU A 198 -8.76 -16.93 20.11
C LEU A 198 -9.05 -16.57 21.57
N LYS A 199 -9.55 -17.53 22.30
CA LYS A 199 -9.70 -17.51 23.76
C LYS A 199 -8.46 -18.11 24.44
N LYS A 200 -8.30 -17.90 25.73
CA LYS A 200 -7.14 -18.42 26.51
C LYS A 200 -6.97 -19.94 26.44
N THR A 201 -8.05 -20.68 26.22
CA THR A 201 -8.08 -22.15 26.12
C THR A 201 -7.80 -22.65 24.71
N ASP A 202 -7.88 -21.78 23.71
CA ASP A 202 -7.74 -22.18 22.31
C ASP A 202 -6.28 -22.38 21.95
N GLN A 203 -6.06 -23.16 20.90
CA GLN A 203 -4.73 -23.52 20.40
C GLN A 203 -4.50 -22.95 19.01
N ILE A 204 -3.24 -22.66 18.72
CA ILE A 204 -2.76 -22.35 17.39
C ILE A 204 -2.42 -23.67 16.71
N LEU A 205 -2.86 -23.84 15.47
CA LEU A 205 -2.69 -25.06 14.69
C LEU A 205 -1.78 -24.82 13.48
N GLU A 206 -1.20 -25.89 12.97
CA GLU A 206 -0.47 -25.86 11.68
C GLU A 206 -1.37 -25.34 10.57
N GLY A 207 -0.83 -24.46 9.72
CA GLY A 207 -1.56 -23.82 8.62
C GLY A 207 -2.34 -22.57 9.01
N ASP A 208 -2.43 -22.23 10.29
CA ASP A 208 -3.00 -20.96 10.73
C ASP A 208 -2.14 -19.77 10.30
N LYS A 209 -2.78 -18.63 10.10
CA LYS A 209 -2.09 -17.33 10.05
C LYS A 209 -2.41 -16.59 11.33
N ALA A 210 -1.44 -16.52 12.24
CA ALA A 210 -1.61 -15.88 13.55
C ALA A 210 -1.46 -14.35 13.45
N TYR A 211 -2.37 -13.63 14.09
CA TYR A 211 -2.33 -12.17 14.22
C TYR A 211 -1.86 -11.80 15.63
N VAL A 212 -0.67 -11.23 15.70
CA VAL A 212 0.05 -10.96 16.95
C VAL A 212 0.28 -9.47 17.13
N VAL A 213 -0.20 -8.91 18.22
CA VAL A 213 0.07 -7.52 18.63
C VAL A 213 1.29 -7.51 19.54
N VAL A 214 2.30 -6.74 19.16
CA VAL A 214 3.60 -6.72 19.84
C VAL A 214 4.21 -5.32 19.83
N SER A 215 5.04 -5.00 20.83
CA SER A 215 5.88 -3.81 20.78
C SER A 215 7.05 -4.00 19.79
N ALA A 216 7.48 -2.92 19.15
CA ALA A 216 8.46 -2.98 18.07
C ALA A 216 9.81 -3.60 18.50
N ASP A 217 10.21 -3.43 19.75
CA ASP A 217 11.44 -3.98 20.34
C ASP A 217 11.37 -5.49 20.62
N GLN A 218 10.18 -6.09 20.64
CA GLN A 218 9.97 -7.51 20.97
C GLN A 218 9.76 -8.40 19.73
N ILE A 219 9.74 -7.85 18.52
CA ILE A 219 9.44 -8.58 17.28
C ILE A 219 10.33 -9.82 17.12
N THR A 220 11.64 -9.65 17.26
CA THR A 220 12.61 -10.76 17.10
C THR A 220 12.34 -11.91 18.07
N GLN A 221 11.95 -11.58 19.30
CA GLN A 221 11.66 -12.56 20.34
C GLN A 221 10.39 -13.35 20.03
N ILE A 222 9.37 -12.65 19.55
CA ILE A 222 8.11 -13.27 19.13
C ILE A 222 8.31 -14.16 17.92
N LEU A 223 9.06 -13.71 16.91
CA LEU A 223 9.36 -14.51 15.73
C LEU A 223 10.09 -15.81 16.10
N LYS A 224 11.05 -15.77 17.05
CA LYS A 224 11.68 -16.99 17.57
C LYS A 224 10.69 -17.94 18.23
N ALA A 225 9.71 -17.44 18.98
CA ALA A 225 8.68 -18.29 19.57
C ALA A 225 7.80 -18.97 18.51
N PHE A 226 7.65 -18.37 17.34
CA PHE A 226 6.99 -18.98 16.18
C PHE A 226 7.92 -19.86 15.34
N GLY A 227 9.21 -19.96 15.68
CA GLY A 227 10.20 -20.77 14.96
C GLY A 227 10.94 -20.03 13.86
N HIS A 228 10.78 -18.72 13.77
CA HIS A 228 11.47 -17.87 12.80
C HIS A 228 12.76 -17.30 13.40
N GLU A 229 13.90 -17.73 12.88
CA GLU A 229 15.24 -17.27 13.29
C GLU A 229 15.99 -16.58 12.15
N GLU A 230 15.28 -16.14 11.12
CA GLU A 230 15.86 -15.51 9.95
C GLU A 230 16.57 -14.20 10.34
N LYS A 231 17.80 -14.10 9.90
CA LYS A 231 18.59 -12.87 10.11
C LYS A 231 18.14 -11.80 9.12
N THR A 232 17.99 -10.60 9.62
CA THR A 232 17.72 -9.42 8.79
C THR A 232 18.80 -9.26 7.71
N ALA A 233 18.40 -9.20 6.45
CA ALA A 233 19.33 -9.09 5.33
C ALA A 233 20.00 -7.71 5.31
N LYS A 234 21.32 -7.68 5.44
CA LYS A 234 22.13 -6.44 5.35
C LYS A 234 22.58 -6.10 3.93
N LYS A 235 22.58 -7.07 3.02
CA LYS A 235 22.95 -6.88 1.60
C LYS A 235 21.70 -7.10 0.76
N ILE A 236 21.22 -6.06 0.11
CA ILE A 236 19.96 -6.08 -0.63
C ILE A 236 20.24 -5.69 -2.07
N LEU A 237 19.80 -6.52 -3.00
CA LEU A 237 19.85 -6.26 -4.44
C LEU A 237 18.43 -6.00 -4.94
N ILE A 238 18.22 -4.82 -5.52
CA ILE A 238 16.96 -4.42 -6.15
C ILE A 238 17.15 -4.50 -7.66
N VAL A 239 16.32 -5.31 -8.32
CA VAL A 239 16.30 -5.40 -9.77
C VAL A 239 15.17 -4.53 -10.31
N GLY A 240 15.54 -3.42 -10.95
CA GLY A 240 14.66 -2.39 -11.49
C GLY A 240 14.74 -1.08 -10.70
N GLY A 241 15.31 -0.04 -11.33
CA GLY A 241 15.40 1.33 -10.81
C GLY A 241 14.13 2.17 -11.04
N GLY A 242 12.96 1.51 -11.19
CA GLY A 242 11.66 2.19 -11.29
C GLY A 242 11.25 2.89 -10.00
N ASN A 243 10.07 3.52 -10.01
CA ASN A 243 9.58 4.28 -8.83
C ASN A 243 9.48 3.42 -7.57
N ILE A 244 9.08 2.15 -7.69
CA ILE A 244 9.03 1.21 -6.55
C ILE A 244 10.43 0.92 -6.03
N GLY A 245 11.35 0.52 -6.90
CA GLY A 245 12.73 0.17 -6.52
C GLY A 245 13.47 1.34 -5.88
N LEU A 246 13.35 2.51 -6.46
CA LEU A 246 13.95 3.74 -5.93
C LEU A 246 13.38 4.12 -4.54
N ASN A 247 12.05 4.07 -4.39
CA ASN A 247 11.43 4.35 -3.09
C ASN A 247 11.81 3.31 -2.03
N LEU A 248 11.87 2.03 -2.39
CA LEU A 248 12.34 0.97 -1.50
C LEU A 248 13.79 1.22 -1.06
N ALA A 249 14.67 1.57 -1.99
CA ALA A 249 16.06 1.89 -1.66
C ALA A 249 16.16 3.07 -0.69
N LYS A 250 15.44 4.17 -0.95
CA LYS A 250 15.36 5.33 -0.04
C LYS A 250 14.86 4.94 1.35
N PHE A 251 13.83 4.08 1.45
CA PHE A 251 13.34 3.59 2.75
C PHE A 251 14.38 2.75 3.49
N LEU A 252 15.07 1.87 2.78
CA LEU A 252 16.12 1.03 3.34
C LEU A 252 17.29 1.86 3.88
N GLU A 253 17.78 2.82 3.10
CA GLU A 253 18.89 3.69 3.52
C GLU A 253 18.53 4.55 4.73
N LYS A 254 17.31 5.06 4.77
CA LYS A 254 16.86 5.94 5.85
C LYS A 254 16.60 5.21 7.16
N ASN A 255 16.07 3.99 7.09
CA ASN A 255 15.48 3.32 8.27
C ASN A 255 16.20 2.01 8.64
N PHE A 256 17.16 1.55 7.84
CA PHE A 256 17.79 0.24 8.01
C PHE A 256 19.28 0.38 8.23
N GLU A 257 19.69 0.51 9.47
CA GLU A 257 21.07 0.75 9.83
C GLU A 257 22.01 -0.38 9.36
N GLY A 258 23.05 0.01 8.62
CA GLY A 258 24.03 -0.92 8.06
C GLY A 258 23.59 -1.69 6.82
N ALA A 259 22.42 -1.39 6.24
CA ALA A 259 22.02 -1.97 4.96
C ALA A 259 22.92 -1.48 3.81
N ARG A 260 23.32 -2.42 2.96
CA ARG A 260 23.99 -2.14 1.68
C ARG A 260 23.02 -2.45 0.57
N VAL A 261 22.53 -1.40 -0.10
CA VAL A 261 21.56 -1.52 -1.17
C VAL A 261 22.27 -1.34 -2.52
N LYS A 262 22.02 -2.25 -3.46
CA LYS A 262 22.43 -2.11 -4.87
C LYS A 262 21.19 -2.15 -5.74
N ILE A 263 21.15 -1.29 -6.78
CA ILE A 263 20.08 -1.30 -7.78
C ILE A 263 20.68 -1.70 -9.13
N ILE A 264 20.05 -2.65 -9.83
CA ILE A 264 20.33 -2.97 -11.21
C ILE A 264 19.21 -2.38 -12.06
N GLU A 265 19.57 -1.54 -13.02
CA GLU A 265 18.65 -0.92 -13.98
C GLU A 265 19.17 -1.11 -15.42
N LYS A 266 18.28 -1.54 -16.32
CA LYS A 266 18.63 -1.79 -17.72
C LYS A 266 18.81 -0.51 -18.52
N ASN A 267 18.04 0.54 -18.21
CA ASN A 267 18.11 1.82 -18.90
C ASN A 267 19.25 2.66 -18.29
N LYS A 268 20.25 3.00 -19.11
CA LYS A 268 21.45 3.72 -18.69
C LYS A 268 21.14 5.11 -18.13
N ASP A 269 20.31 5.90 -18.79
CA ASP A 269 19.97 7.27 -18.38
C ASP A 269 19.25 7.24 -17.02
N ARG A 270 18.40 6.22 -16.82
CA ARG A 270 17.71 6.01 -15.55
C ARG A 270 18.66 5.52 -14.45
N ALA A 271 19.60 4.64 -14.77
CA ALA A 271 20.62 4.19 -13.82
C ALA A 271 21.48 5.37 -13.33
N GLU A 272 21.90 6.26 -14.23
CA GLU A 272 22.60 7.49 -13.89
C GLU A 272 21.75 8.40 -13.02
N SER A 273 20.48 8.64 -13.37
CA SER A 273 19.55 9.44 -12.56
C SER A 273 19.38 8.88 -11.14
N VAL A 274 19.29 7.56 -10.99
CA VAL A 274 19.18 6.89 -9.69
C VAL A 274 20.48 7.05 -8.88
N SER A 275 21.65 7.01 -9.51
CA SER A 275 22.94 7.15 -8.83
C SER A 275 23.16 8.53 -8.22
N TYR A 276 22.61 9.59 -8.85
CA TYR A 276 22.66 10.97 -8.32
C TYR A 276 21.76 11.22 -7.11
N THR A 277 20.86 10.31 -6.76
CA THR A 277 19.91 10.48 -5.64
C THR A 277 20.46 10.01 -4.29
N HIS A 278 21.75 10.18 -4.01
CA HIS A 278 22.41 9.82 -2.74
C HIS A 278 22.39 8.33 -2.34
N LEU A 279 21.91 7.46 -3.24
CA LEU A 279 22.17 6.05 -3.10
C LEU A 279 23.68 5.85 -3.28
N ARG A 280 24.36 5.19 -2.36
CA ARG A 280 25.74 4.76 -2.55
C ARG A 280 25.77 3.74 -3.70
N ALA A 281 25.59 4.25 -4.93
CA ALA A 281 25.67 3.48 -6.15
C ALA A 281 27.15 3.10 -6.34
N HIS A 282 27.45 1.84 -6.20
CA HIS A 282 28.64 1.28 -6.83
C HIS A 282 28.30 1.07 -8.30
N GLU A 283 29.20 1.56 -9.16
CA GLU A 283 29.13 1.44 -10.62
C GLU A 283 28.64 0.08 -11.05
N THR A 284 27.66 0.09 -11.95
CA THR A 284 27.25 -1.10 -12.69
C THR A 284 28.29 -1.35 -13.75
N ASP A 285 29.14 -2.37 -13.57
CA ASP A 285 29.87 -2.97 -14.68
C ASP A 285 28.83 -3.46 -15.68
N SER A 286 28.86 -2.84 -16.86
CA SER A 286 28.07 -3.24 -18.02
C SER A 286 28.66 -4.51 -18.61
N TYR A 287 27.88 -5.58 -18.61
CA TYR A 287 28.08 -6.73 -19.49
C TYR A 287 27.01 -6.71 -20.59
#